data_7f27672da900efb9d9e72d229b452f7d
#
_entry.id   7f27672da900efb9d9e72d229b452f7d
#
_cell.length_a   1.000
_cell.length_b   1.000
_cell.length_c   1.000
_cell.angle_alpha   90.00
_cell.angle_beta   90.00
_cell.angle_gamma   90.00
#
_symmetry.space_group_name_H-M   'P 1'
#
loop_
_entity.id
_entity.type
_entity.pdbx_description
1 polymer ?
#
loop_
_entity_poly.entity_id
_entity_poly.type
_entity_poly.pdbx_seq_one_letter_code
_entity_poly.pdbx_strand_id
1 'polypeptide(L)'
;MNFDVLTIFPTCVYRTNLFRELTKLELKEINKIKKNTQKNTGNLISKETYILEKPVFKKLKKELFSHINNYIKVVPKYKDVKPYITQSWMNWTAQDEYHHRHEHPNSLISGVLYIDADSANDSIKFFRTGYERIKTEVTNYDMYNSESWWFPVKTGD
;
A
#
# COMPACT_ATOMS: atom_id res chain seq x y z
N MET A 1 12.42 11.45 37.51
CA MET A 1 11.55 12.41 36.82
C MET A 1 10.47 11.56 36.12
N ASN A 2 9.20 11.80 36.40
CA ASN A 2 8.09 11.09 35.73
C ASN A 2 7.61 11.99 34.57
N PHE A 3 7.52 11.46 33.39
CA PHE A 3 7.01 12.15 32.20
C PHE A 3 6.30 11.14 31.28
N ASP A 4 5.37 11.64 30.48
CA ASP A 4 4.67 10.87 29.46
C ASP A 4 5.00 11.45 28.07
N VAL A 5 5.14 10.57 27.07
CA VAL A 5 5.24 10.94 25.67
C VAL A 5 3.92 10.62 24.99
N LEU A 6 3.23 11.66 24.54
CA LEU A 6 1.93 11.53 23.87
C LEU A 6 2.10 11.73 22.35
N THR A 7 1.55 10.80 21.58
CA THR A 7 1.46 10.95 20.11
C THR A 7 0.19 11.70 19.75
N ILE A 8 0.36 12.87 19.11
CA ILE A 8 -0.75 13.71 18.68
C ILE A 8 -0.76 13.75 17.15
N PHE A 9 -1.93 13.52 16.54
CA PHE A 9 -2.11 13.48 15.09
C PHE A 9 -1.24 12.43 14.37
N PRO A 10 -1.31 11.15 14.79
CA PRO A 10 -0.51 10.09 14.18
C PRO A 10 -0.90 9.87 12.72
N THR A 11 0.07 9.57 11.89
CA THR A 11 -0.18 9.02 10.54
C THR A 11 -0.56 7.55 10.68
N CYS A 12 -1.77 7.21 10.28
CA CYS A 12 -2.32 5.86 10.44
C CYS A 12 -2.12 5.02 9.18
N VAL A 13 -1.61 3.80 9.36
CA VAL A 13 -1.58 2.76 8.33
C VAL A 13 -2.53 1.64 8.76
N TYR A 14 -3.53 1.35 7.92
CA TYR A 14 -4.42 0.21 8.11
C TYR A 14 -3.81 -1.00 7.42
N ARG A 15 -3.50 -2.04 8.19
CA ARG A 15 -2.95 -3.29 7.69
C ARG A 15 -3.92 -4.44 7.96
N THR A 16 -4.08 -5.29 6.96
CA THR A 16 -4.93 -6.49 7.04
C THR A 16 -4.42 -7.53 6.05
N ASN A 17 -5.01 -8.71 6.04
CA ASN A 17 -4.70 -9.75 5.05
C ASN A 17 -5.96 -10.15 4.30
N LEU A 18 -5.81 -10.67 3.09
CA LEU A 18 -6.86 -11.46 2.46
C LEU A 18 -7.10 -12.72 3.28
N PHE A 19 -8.37 -13.02 3.55
CA PHE A 19 -8.78 -14.25 4.29
C PHE A 19 -8.86 -15.47 3.39
N ARG A 20 -8.43 -15.35 2.14
CA ARG A 20 -8.45 -16.42 1.14
C ARG A 20 -7.25 -16.32 0.21
N GLU A 21 -6.91 -17.43 -0.38
CA GLU A 21 -6.00 -17.44 -1.53
C GLU A 21 -6.70 -16.89 -2.79
N LEU A 22 -5.89 -16.38 -3.71
CA LEU A 22 -6.36 -16.03 -5.04
C LEU A 22 -6.77 -17.30 -5.80
N THR A 23 -7.88 -17.22 -6.49
CA THR A 23 -8.36 -18.35 -7.31
C THR A 23 -7.46 -18.60 -8.52
N LYS A 24 -7.50 -19.81 -9.06
CA LYS A 24 -6.77 -20.16 -10.31
C LYS A 24 -7.10 -19.23 -11.48
N LEU A 25 -8.34 -18.72 -11.55
CA LEU A 25 -8.77 -17.79 -12.60
C LEU A 25 -8.17 -16.40 -12.39
N GLU A 26 -8.15 -15.91 -11.14
CA GLU A 26 -7.48 -14.64 -10.78
C GLU A 26 -5.99 -14.73 -11.11
N LEU A 27 -5.30 -15.78 -10.69
CA LEU A 27 -3.88 -16.00 -10.98
C LEU A 27 -3.59 -16.10 -12.49
N LYS A 28 -4.48 -16.78 -13.24
CA LYS A 28 -4.36 -16.86 -14.72
C LYS A 28 -4.47 -15.48 -15.37
N GLU A 29 -5.41 -14.65 -14.91
CA GLU A 29 -5.56 -13.29 -15.45
C GLU A 29 -4.39 -12.40 -15.05
N ILE A 30 -3.87 -12.49 -13.81
CA ILE A 30 -2.66 -11.80 -13.37
C ILE A 30 -1.47 -12.11 -14.28
N ASN A 31 -1.25 -13.40 -14.57
CA ASN A 31 -0.18 -13.84 -15.48
C ASN A 31 -0.39 -13.34 -16.93
N LYS A 32 -1.64 -13.17 -17.37
CA LYS A 32 -1.94 -12.55 -18.66
C LYS A 32 -1.62 -11.06 -18.67
N ILE A 33 -1.98 -10.35 -17.61
CA ILE A 33 -1.68 -8.91 -17.46
C ILE A 33 -0.15 -8.69 -17.41
N LYS A 34 0.60 -9.56 -16.73
CA LYS A 34 2.08 -9.50 -16.66
C LYS A 34 2.74 -9.52 -18.04
N LYS A 35 2.15 -10.18 -19.02
CA LYS A 35 2.66 -10.19 -20.40
C LYS A 35 2.44 -8.88 -21.15
N ASN A 36 1.63 -7.96 -20.60
CA ASN A 36 1.30 -6.67 -21.20
C ASN A 36 1.67 -5.52 -20.23
N THR A 37 2.92 -5.48 -19.87
CA THR A 37 3.50 -4.45 -18.99
C THR A 37 4.27 -3.41 -19.79
N GLN A 38 4.66 -2.34 -19.09
CA GLN A 38 5.59 -1.33 -19.57
C GLN A 38 6.59 -0.99 -18.48
N LYS A 39 7.70 -0.36 -18.87
CA LYS A 39 8.71 0.12 -17.92
C LYS A 39 8.12 1.21 -17.03
N ASN A 40 8.42 1.13 -15.75
CA ASN A 40 8.19 2.15 -14.75
C ASN A 40 9.55 2.51 -14.12
N THR A 41 9.59 3.52 -13.26
CA THR A 41 10.82 3.85 -12.54
C THR A 41 11.16 2.75 -11.54
N GLY A 42 12.18 1.96 -11.87
CA GLY A 42 12.73 0.89 -11.03
C GLY A 42 12.02 -0.47 -11.12
N ASN A 43 10.90 -0.60 -11.87
CA ASN A 43 10.18 -1.87 -12.02
C ASN A 43 9.31 -1.92 -13.29
N LEU A 44 8.39 -2.88 -13.37
CA LEU A 44 7.37 -2.97 -14.42
C LEU A 44 5.99 -2.64 -13.86
N ILE A 45 5.15 -2.01 -14.68
CA ILE A 45 3.76 -1.70 -14.38
C ILE A 45 2.84 -2.21 -15.48
N SER A 46 1.62 -2.62 -15.13
CA SER A 46 0.59 -2.95 -16.13
C SER A 46 0.22 -1.72 -16.96
N LYS A 47 -0.01 -1.91 -18.26
CA LYS A 47 -0.54 -0.84 -19.13
C LYS A 47 -1.97 -0.48 -18.79
N GLU A 48 -2.73 -1.44 -18.27
CA GLU A 48 -4.10 -1.25 -17.83
C GLU A 48 -4.13 -0.71 -16.39
N THR A 49 -4.98 0.29 -16.16
CA THR A 49 -5.14 1.00 -14.88
C THR A 49 -6.51 0.84 -14.25
N TYR A 50 -7.31 -0.13 -14.74
CA TYR A 50 -8.65 -0.47 -14.22
C TYR A 50 -8.81 -1.98 -14.00
N ILE A 51 -7.77 -2.62 -13.48
CA ILE A 51 -7.68 -4.08 -13.37
C ILE A 51 -8.82 -4.67 -12.54
N LEU A 52 -9.20 -4.02 -11.44
CA LEU A 52 -10.30 -4.49 -10.58
C LEU A 52 -11.70 -4.38 -11.21
N GLU A 53 -11.82 -3.72 -12.38
CA GLU A 53 -13.07 -3.71 -13.14
C GLU A 53 -13.29 -4.99 -13.98
N LYS A 54 -12.25 -5.80 -14.15
CA LYS A 54 -12.39 -7.07 -14.85
C LYS A 54 -13.32 -8.04 -14.10
N PRO A 55 -14.25 -8.72 -14.77
CA PRO A 55 -15.22 -9.63 -14.12
C PRO A 55 -14.58 -10.70 -13.23
N VAL A 56 -13.39 -11.20 -13.61
CA VAL A 56 -12.64 -12.20 -12.84
C VAL A 56 -12.24 -11.71 -11.45
N PHE A 57 -12.01 -10.41 -11.26
CA PHE A 57 -11.65 -9.80 -9.98
C PHE A 57 -12.84 -9.26 -9.17
N LYS A 58 -14.08 -9.52 -9.60
CA LYS A 58 -15.27 -9.01 -8.91
C LYS A 58 -15.30 -9.38 -7.40
N LYS A 59 -14.91 -10.63 -7.06
CA LYS A 59 -14.86 -11.09 -5.68
C LYS A 59 -13.74 -10.38 -4.91
N LEU A 60 -12.56 -10.29 -5.49
CA LEU A 60 -11.42 -9.57 -4.92
C LEU A 60 -11.75 -8.09 -4.70
N LYS A 61 -12.30 -7.42 -5.72
CA LYS A 61 -12.73 -6.02 -5.61
C LYS A 61 -13.69 -5.81 -4.45
N LYS A 62 -14.68 -6.70 -4.27
CA LYS A 62 -15.65 -6.62 -3.17
C LYS A 62 -14.97 -6.75 -1.80
N GLU A 63 -14.01 -7.65 -1.67
CA GLU A 63 -13.25 -7.86 -0.44
C GLU A 63 -12.38 -6.63 -0.10
N LEU A 64 -11.59 -6.14 -1.06
CA LEU A 64 -10.79 -4.92 -0.89
C LEU A 64 -11.68 -3.71 -0.53
N PHE A 65 -12.84 -3.60 -1.17
CA PHE A 65 -13.77 -2.52 -0.88
C PHE A 65 -14.35 -2.59 0.54
N SER A 66 -14.51 -3.80 1.10
CA SER A 66 -14.91 -3.95 2.49
C SER A 66 -13.86 -3.42 3.47
N HIS A 67 -12.57 -3.62 3.17
CA HIS A 67 -11.46 -3.05 3.94
C HIS A 67 -11.39 -1.53 3.83
N ILE A 68 -11.62 -0.96 2.64
CA ILE A 68 -11.71 0.50 2.45
C ILE A 68 -12.81 1.10 3.33
N ASN A 69 -14.00 0.51 3.33
CA ASN A 69 -15.11 0.97 4.16
C ASN A 69 -14.77 0.84 5.66
N ASN A 70 -14.13 -0.25 6.07
CA ASN A 70 -13.71 -0.42 7.44
C ASN A 70 -12.66 0.61 7.86
N TYR A 71 -11.66 0.88 7.01
CA TYR A 71 -10.68 1.95 7.24
C TYR A 71 -11.38 3.30 7.45
N ILE A 72 -12.29 3.68 6.55
CA ILE A 72 -13.05 4.95 6.65
C ILE A 72 -13.80 5.05 7.97
N LYS A 73 -14.41 3.93 8.41
CA LYS A 73 -15.18 3.87 9.64
C LYS A 73 -14.32 4.00 10.90
N VAL A 74 -13.15 3.36 10.93
CA VAL A 74 -12.35 3.23 12.18
C VAL A 74 -11.27 4.30 12.32
N VAL A 75 -10.71 4.79 11.21
CA VAL A 75 -9.59 5.74 11.23
C VAL A 75 -10.08 7.17 11.03
N PRO A 76 -10.41 7.66 9.82
CA PRO A 76 -10.82 9.05 9.63
C PRO A 76 -12.25 9.31 10.12
N LYS A 77 -13.07 8.28 10.28
CA LYS A 77 -14.48 8.37 10.73
C LYS A 77 -15.31 9.36 9.92
N TYR A 78 -15.09 9.40 8.62
CA TYR A 78 -15.80 10.30 7.72
C TYR A 78 -17.31 10.00 7.72
N LYS A 79 -18.10 11.06 7.85
CA LYS A 79 -19.57 10.99 7.74
C LYS A 79 -19.99 11.14 6.29
N ASP A 80 -20.96 10.32 5.88
CA ASP A 80 -21.64 10.43 4.56
C ASP A 80 -20.73 10.32 3.32
N VAL A 81 -19.56 9.68 3.45
CA VAL A 81 -18.65 9.41 2.34
C VAL A 81 -19.04 8.11 1.64
N LYS A 82 -19.20 8.16 0.32
CA LYS A 82 -19.39 6.98 -0.55
C LYS A 82 -18.12 6.77 -1.38
N PRO A 83 -17.15 5.98 -0.92
CA PRO A 83 -15.92 5.76 -1.65
C PRO A 83 -16.17 4.96 -2.93
N TYR A 84 -15.29 5.13 -3.92
CA TYR A 84 -15.21 4.29 -5.09
C TYR A 84 -13.74 4.14 -5.52
N ILE A 85 -13.41 3.05 -6.19
CA ILE A 85 -12.05 2.81 -6.67
C ILE A 85 -11.90 3.54 -8.01
N THR A 86 -11.03 4.55 -8.04
CA THR A 86 -10.77 5.37 -9.22
C THR A 86 -9.86 4.66 -10.22
N GLN A 87 -8.82 3.98 -9.73
CA GLN A 87 -7.84 3.26 -10.54
C GLN A 87 -7.33 2.04 -9.79
N SER A 88 -6.84 1.07 -10.55
CA SER A 88 -6.18 -0.12 -10.03
C SER A 88 -5.22 -0.68 -11.08
N TRP A 89 -3.97 -0.85 -10.71
CA TRP A 89 -2.91 -1.38 -11.58
C TRP A 89 -2.07 -2.41 -10.82
N MET A 90 -1.18 -3.09 -11.52
CA MET A 90 -0.24 -4.04 -10.92
C MET A 90 1.19 -3.62 -11.22
N ASN A 91 2.05 -3.85 -10.24
CA ASN A 91 3.49 -3.67 -10.36
C ASN A 91 4.19 -5.02 -10.20
N TRP A 92 5.29 -5.21 -10.91
CA TRP A 92 6.20 -6.34 -10.76
C TRP A 92 7.59 -5.80 -10.52
N THR A 93 8.15 -6.16 -9.39
CA THR A 93 9.48 -5.77 -8.93
C THR A 93 10.29 -7.04 -8.79
N ALA A 94 11.32 -7.20 -9.61
CA ALA A 94 12.23 -8.35 -9.53
C ALA A 94 13.29 -8.14 -8.45
N GLN A 95 14.14 -9.14 -8.23
CA GLN A 95 15.30 -9.00 -7.39
C GLN A 95 16.17 -7.83 -7.90
N ASP A 96 16.70 -7.03 -6.98
CA ASP A 96 17.49 -5.82 -7.25
C ASP A 96 16.74 -4.65 -7.94
N GLU A 97 15.43 -4.77 -8.12
CA GLU A 97 14.54 -3.70 -8.54
C GLU A 97 13.84 -3.03 -7.35
N TYR A 98 13.25 -1.87 -7.57
CA TYR A 98 12.52 -1.12 -6.54
C TYR A 98 11.30 -0.42 -7.12
N HIS A 99 10.32 -0.14 -6.27
CA HIS A 99 9.25 0.78 -6.60
C HIS A 99 9.63 2.18 -6.09
N HIS A 100 9.69 3.17 -6.97
CA HIS A 100 10.12 4.52 -6.62
C HIS A 100 9.17 5.17 -5.60
N ARG A 101 9.74 6.06 -4.79
CA ARG A 101 8.95 6.90 -3.88
C ARG A 101 8.03 7.81 -4.71
N HIS A 102 6.74 7.80 -4.40
CA HIS A 102 5.74 8.62 -5.08
C HIS A 102 4.52 8.86 -4.19
N GLU A 103 3.66 9.75 -4.62
CA GLU A 103 2.38 10.07 -4.00
C GLU A 103 1.26 9.91 -5.02
N HIS A 104 0.03 9.73 -4.52
CA HIS A 104 -1.17 9.70 -5.35
C HIS A 104 -2.01 10.96 -5.06
N PRO A 105 -1.72 12.11 -5.69
CA PRO A 105 -2.53 13.30 -5.57
C PRO A 105 -3.95 13.01 -6.07
N ASN A 106 -4.95 13.65 -5.50
CA ASN A 106 -6.37 13.44 -5.77
C ASN A 106 -6.92 12.06 -5.35
N SER A 107 -6.18 11.32 -4.53
CA SER A 107 -6.66 10.09 -3.91
C SER A 107 -6.92 10.31 -2.42
N LEU A 108 -8.13 10.01 -1.97
CA LEU A 108 -8.47 10.07 -0.55
C LEU A 108 -7.79 8.93 0.23
N ILE A 109 -7.68 7.76 -0.40
CA ILE A 109 -7.10 6.55 0.16
C ILE A 109 -6.31 5.84 -0.94
N SER A 110 -5.11 5.39 -0.60
CA SER A 110 -4.32 4.48 -1.42
C SER A 110 -4.14 3.17 -0.70
N GLY A 111 -4.23 2.06 -1.42
CA GLY A 111 -4.04 0.72 -0.87
C GLY A 111 -3.13 -0.12 -1.76
N VAL A 112 -2.45 -1.07 -1.17
CA VAL A 112 -1.61 -2.06 -1.85
C VAL A 112 -2.02 -3.44 -1.38
N LEU A 113 -2.13 -4.38 -2.33
CA LEU A 113 -2.25 -5.81 -2.05
C LEU A 113 -1.01 -6.51 -2.58
N TYR A 114 -0.33 -7.24 -1.73
CA TYR A 114 0.84 -8.04 -2.09
C TYR A 114 0.41 -9.42 -2.55
N ILE A 115 0.56 -9.70 -3.85
CA ILE A 115 0.16 -10.97 -4.49
C ILE A 115 1.26 -12.02 -4.37
N ASP A 116 2.50 -11.57 -4.41
CA ASP A 116 3.70 -12.39 -4.28
C ASP A 116 4.74 -11.56 -3.54
N ALA A 117 4.97 -11.88 -2.26
CA ALA A 117 5.91 -11.17 -1.40
C ALA A 117 6.37 -12.07 -0.25
N ASP A 118 7.63 -11.89 0.14
CA ASP A 118 8.29 -12.57 1.24
C ASP A 118 8.73 -11.59 2.33
N SER A 119 8.19 -11.72 3.51
CA SER A 119 8.46 -10.82 4.64
C SER A 119 9.93 -10.79 5.11
N ALA A 120 10.75 -11.75 4.69
CA ALA A 120 12.19 -11.71 4.95
C ALA A 120 12.94 -10.73 4.03
N ASN A 121 12.38 -10.45 2.84
CA ASN A 121 13.05 -9.69 1.78
C ASN A 121 12.25 -8.46 1.34
N ASP A 122 10.92 -8.48 1.48
CA ASP A 122 10.03 -7.45 0.96
C ASP A 122 9.50 -6.53 2.05
N SER A 123 9.40 -5.24 1.73
CA SER A 123 8.88 -4.22 2.64
C SER A 123 8.18 -3.09 1.92
N ILE A 124 7.24 -2.44 2.62
CA ILE A 124 6.70 -1.14 2.23
C ILE A 124 7.34 -0.04 3.07
N LYS A 125 7.77 1.04 2.42
CA LYS A 125 8.45 2.16 3.08
C LYS A 125 7.60 3.43 2.97
N PHE A 126 7.39 4.07 4.09
CA PHE A 126 6.71 5.35 4.21
C PHE A 126 7.72 6.44 4.51
N PHE A 127 7.46 7.64 4.00
CA PHE A 127 8.32 8.80 4.21
C PHE A 127 7.52 9.93 4.84
N ARG A 128 8.15 10.62 5.78
CA ARG A 128 7.59 11.83 6.37
C ARG A 128 7.60 12.95 5.31
N THR A 129 6.55 13.75 5.28
CA THR A 129 6.40 14.89 4.35
C THR A 129 6.73 16.24 5.00
N GLY A 130 7.27 16.26 6.19
CA GLY A 130 7.65 17.48 6.90
C GLY A 130 8.98 18.05 6.43
N TYR A 131 9.14 19.38 6.56
CA TYR A 131 10.42 20.07 6.40
C TYR A 131 11.05 20.31 7.77
N GLU A 132 12.20 19.70 8.01
CA GLU A 132 13.01 19.94 9.20
C GLU A 132 14.14 20.92 8.86
N ARG A 133 14.12 22.08 9.51
CA ARG A 133 15.11 23.14 9.27
C ARG A 133 16.46 22.85 9.90
N ILE A 134 16.44 22.11 11.01
CA ILE A 134 17.64 21.73 11.78
C ILE A 134 17.64 20.22 11.91
N LYS A 135 18.69 19.58 11.42
CA LYS A 135 18.92 18.14 11.57
C LYS A 135 20.10 17.93 12.50
N THR A 136 19.91 17.11 13.50
CA THR A 136 20.97 16.70 14.45
C THR A 136 21.18 15.19 14.35
N GLU A 137 22.36 14.75 14.72
CA GLU A 137 22.62 13.32 14.90
C GLU A 137 21.78 12.78 16.06
N VAL A 138 21.27 11.56 15.88
CA VAL A 138 20.50 10.84 16.88
C VAL A 138 21.22 9.54 17.26
N THR A 139 21.10 9.14 18.51
CA THR A 139 21.73 7.92 19.00
C THR A 139 21.06 6.65 18.48
N ASN A 140 19.73 6.69 18.35
CA ASN A 140 18.91 5.59 17.81
C ASN A 140 17.74 6.15 17.02
N TYR A 141 17.41 5.49 15.90
CA TYR A 141 16.24 5.80 15.10
C TYR A 141 15.03 4.99 15.58
N ASP A 142 13.88 5.66 15.68
CA ASP A 142 12.59 5.06 15.98
C ASP A 142 11.46 5.77 15.20
N MET A 143 10.19 5.39 15.46
CA MET A 143 9.04 5.97 14.78
C MET A 143 8.80 7.46 15.09
N TYR A 144 9.43 8.03 16.14
CA TYR A 144 9.25 9.41 16.52
C TYR A 144 10.24 10.35 15.83
N ASN A 145 11.47 9.87 15.56
CA ASN A 145 12.57 10.69 15.07
C ASN A 145 13.03 10.34 13.64
N SER A 146 12.54 9.26 13.03
CA SER A 146 12.92 8.84 11.69
C SER A 146 12.20 9.63 10.59
N GLU A 147 12.91 9.94 9.51
CA GLU A 147 12.32 10.53 8.28
C GLU A 147 11.53 9.51 7.46
N SER A 148 11.79 8.22 7.65
CA SER A 148 11.08 7.14 6.99
C SER A 148 10.88 5.97 7.94
N TRP A 149 9.82 5.21 7.70
CA TRP A 149 9.55 3.98 8.43
C TRP A 149 9.09 2.88 7.47
N TRP A 150 9.35 1.64 7.80
CA TRP A 150 9.02 0.52 6.93
C TRP A 150 8.40 -0.63 7.70
N PHE A 151 7.64 -1.45 7.00
CA PHE A 151 7.06 -2.68 7.50
C PHE A 151 7.36 -3.83 6.55
N PRO A 152 7.76 -5.02 7.06
CA PRO A 152 7.84 -6.21 6.23
C PRO A 152 6.44 -6.56 5.71
N VAL A 153 6.37 -7.06 4.49
CA VAL A 153 5.13 -7.46 3.83
C VAL A 153 5.22 -8.89 3.33
N LYS A 154 4.09 -9.57 3.30
CA LYS A 154 3.98 -10.94 2.78
C LYS A 154 2.79 -11.05 1.84
N THR A 155 2.74 -12.13 1.10
CA THR A 155 1.61 -12.46 0.23
C THR A 155 0.29 -12.41 1.01
N GLY A 156 -0.67 -11.67 0.46
CA GLY A 156 -1.99 -11.45 1.04
C GLY A 156 -2.12 -10.21 1.93
N ASP A 157 -1.00 -9.54 2.29
CA ASP A 157 -1.05 -8.26 3.04
C ASP A 157 -1.62 -7.15 2.19
#